data_5bd701d50f0217e5d943230af76bdb62
#
_entry.id   5bd701d50f0217e5d943230af76bdb62
#
_cell.length_a   1.000
_cell.length_b   1.000
_cell.length_c   1.000
_cell.angle_alpha   90.00
_cell.angle_beta   90.00
_cell.angle_gamma   90.00
#
_symmetry.space_group_name_H-M   'P 1'
#
loop_
_entity.id
_entity.type
_entity.pdbx_description
1 polymer ?
#
loop_
_entity_poly.entity_id
_entity_poly.type
_entity_poly.pdbx_seq_one_letter_code
_entity_poly.pdbx_strand_id
1 'polypeptide(L)'
;VDLLIGTHKLLAKNVEFKDLGLLIIDEEQRFGVTHKEKLRQRAEQVDTLTLSATPIPRTLNMALSGIRDMSTIEQPPQDRQPVQTYVLEHDWGIIAEAIRRELDRGGQVYYLHNRVENIDSTASRLRQLLGDGVTVETAHGKMAEGELSRVMSRMAEGDIAVLVCTTIIETGIDIPNVNTLIIEDA
;
A
#
# COMPACT_ATOMS: atom_id res chain seq x y z
N VAL A 1 -24.51 -15.22 9.01
CA VAL A 1 -23.09 -14.83 8.91
C VAL A 1 -22.82 -13.90 10.08
N ASP A 2 -21.87 -14.27 10.93
CA ASP A 2 -21.58 -13.54 12.18
C ASP A 2 -20.49 -12.48 11.98
N LEU A 3 -19.60 -12.68 10.97
CA LEU A 3 -18.56 -11.75 10.56
C LEU A 3 -18.58 -11.60 9.05
N LEU A 4 -18.66 -10.37 8.56
CA LEU A 4 -18.58 -10.04 7.14
C LEU A 4 -17.45 -9.05 6.88
N ILE A 5 -16.49 -9.44 6.04
CA ILE A 5 -15.37 -8.60 5.61
C ILE A 5 -15.54 -8.24 4.13
N GLY A 6 -15.35 -6.98 3.79
CA GLY A 6 -15.46 -6.54 2.41
C GLY A 6 -15.06 -5.08 2.23
N THR A 7 -15.16 -4.62 0.99
CA THR A 7 -14.83 -3.26 0.59
C THR A 7 -16.02 -2.31 0.79
N HIS A 8 -15.89 -1.06 0.32
CA HIS A 8 -16.99 -0.09 0.26
C HIS A 8 -18.28 -0.61 -0.41
N LYS A 9 -18.22 -1.73 -1.14
CA LYS A 9 -19.40 -2.41 -1.70
C LYS A 9 -20.39 -2.87 -0.62
N LEU A 10 -19.92 -3.09 0.62
CA LEU A 10 -20.79 -3.39 1.77
C LEU A 10 -21.71 -2.21 2.14
N LEU A 11 -21.43 -1.00 1.66
CA LEU A 11 -22.27 0.18 1.85
C LEU A 11 -23.34 0.35 0.77
N ALA A 12 -23.46 -0.60 -0.14
CA ALA A 12 -24.48 -0.57 -1.19
C ALA A 12 -25.89 -0.73 -0.56
N LYS A 13 -26.90 -0.16 -1.22
CA LYS A 13 -28.28 -0.15 -0.73
C LYS A 13 -28.91 -1.54 -0.59
N ASN A 14 -28.41 -2.51 -1.38
CA ASN A 14 -28.89 -3.90 -1.37
C ASN A 14 -28.21 -4.78 -0.31
N VAL A 15 -27.35 -4.20 0.53
CA VAL A 15 -26.74 -4.91 1.67
C VAL A 15 -27.43 -4.48 2.94
N GLU A 16 -28.15 -5.40 3.56
CA GLU A 16 -28.86 -5.20 4.81
C GLU A 16 -28.30 -6.11 5.89
N PHE A 17 -28.12 -5.56 7.09
CA PHE A 17 -27.69 -6.29 8.27
C PHE A 17 -28.88 -6.45 9.19
N LYS A 18 -29.15 -7.67 9.62
CA LYS A 18 -30.29 -7.97 10.49
C LYS A 18 -30.10 -7.37 11.89
N ASP A 19 -28.88 -7.46 12.42
CA ASP A 19 -28.52 -7.01 13.76
C ASP A 19 -27.01 -6.75 13.77
N LEU A 20 -26.62 -5.51 13.46
CA LEU A 20 -25.23 -5.10 13.38
C LEU A 20 -24.79 -4.57 14.74
N GLY A 21 -23.93 -5.30 15.45
CA GLY A 21 -23.43 -4.92 16.77
C GLY A 21 -22.11 -4.16 16.74
N LEU A 22 -21.24 -4.43 15.75
CA LEU A 22 -19.92 -3.78 15.64
C LEU A 22 -19.60 -3.46 14.18
N LEU A 23 -19.15 -2.25 13.93
CA LEU A 23 -18.62 -1.78 12.65
C LEU A 23 -17.13 -1.46 12.79
N ILE A 24 -16.28 -2.15 12.01
CA ILE A 24 -14.86 -1.86 11.96
C ILE A 24 -14.54 -1.20 10.61
N ILE A 25 -13.90 -0.05 10.64
CA ILE A 25 -13.53 0.74 9.46
C ILE A 25 -12.01 0.89 9.45
N ASP A 26 -11.37 0.28 8.44
CA ASP A 26 -9.95 0.47 8.21
C ASP A 26 -9.72 1.53 7.13
N GLU A 27 -8.65 2.34 7.29
CA GLU A 27 -8.25 3.38 6.34
C GLU A 27 -9.39 4.36 6.00
N GLU A 28 -10.13 4.89 7.01
CA GLU A 28 -11.28 5.79 6.82
C GLU A 28 -10.97 6.98 5.89
N GLN A 29 -9.74 7.46 5.86
CA GLN A 29 -9.32 8.59 5.01
C GLN A 29 -9.48 8.31 3.51
N ARG A 30 -9.49 7.04 3.08
CA ARG A 30 -9.67 6.62 1.68
C ARG A 30 -11.11 6.67 1.20
N PHE A 31 -12.07 6.78 2.12
CA PHE A 31 -13.47 6.88 1.75
C PHE A 31 -13.83 8.30 1.32
N GLY A 32 -14.50 8.42 0.17
CA GLY A 32 -15.09 9.69 -0.28
C GLY A 32 -16.24 10.14 0.62
N VAL A 33 -16.63 11.40 0.49
CA VAL A 33 -17.65 12.07 1.33
C VAL A 33 -18.95 11.26 1.42
N THR A 34 -19.47 10.80 0.29
CA THR A 34 -20.73 10.02 0.23
C THR A 34 -20.63 8.69 0.99
N HIS A 35 -19.48 8.02 0.95
CA HIS A 35 -19.27 6.80 1.72
C HIS A 35 -19.17 7.08 3.20
N LYS A 36 -18.50 8.17 3.60
CA LYS A 36 -18.41 8.61 4.99
C LYS A 36 -19.77 8.94 5.59
N GLU A 37 -20.66 9.56 4.83
CA GLU A 37 -22.03 9.81 5.25
C GLU A 37 -22.82 8.53 5.49
N LYS A 38 -22.74 7.57 4.58
CA LYS A 38 -23.36 6.25 4.74
C LYS A 38 -22.82 5.47 5.94
N LEU A 39 -21.51 5.54 6.16
CA LEU A 39 -20.88 4.95 7.34
C LEU A 39 -21.40 5.58 8.63
N ARG A 40 -21.55 6.91 8.67
CA ARG A 40 -22.12 7.62 9.82
C ARG A 40 -23.54 7.19 10.12
N GLN A 41 -24.40 7.15 9.09
CA GLN A 41 -25.79 6.72 9.27
C GLN A 41 -25.89 5.31 9.83
N ARG A 42 -24.98 4.41 9.44
CA ARG A 42 -24.93 3.04 10.00
C ARG A 42 -24.33 2.99 11.40
N ALA A 43 -23.42 3.92 11.72
CA ALA A 43 -22.72 3.99 13.00
C ALA A 43 -23.54 4.63 14.13
N GLU A 44 -24.67 5.28 13.84
CA GLU A 44 -25.48 6.01 14.85
C GLU A 44 -26.00 5.13 15.99
N GLN A 45 -26.15 3.83 15.74
CA GLN A 45 -26.68 2.86 16.73
C GLN A 45 -25.79 1.63 16.90
N VAL A 46 -24.53 1.69 16.48
CA VAL A 46 -23.63 0.54 16.42
C VAL A 46 -22.27 0.96 16.98
N ASP A 47 -21.68 0.12 17.81
CA ASP A 47 -20.30 0.33 18.25
C ASP A 47 -19.36 0.38 17.04
N THR A 48 -18.52 1.41 16.99
CA THR A 48 -17.67 1.64 15.81
C THR A 48 -16.21 1.81 16.19
N LEU A 49 -15.38 0.94 15.62
CA LEU A 49 -13.93 1.03 15.70
C LEU A 49 -13.36 1.53 14.37
N THR A 50 -12.63 2.63 14.40
CA THR A 50 -11.96 3.18 13.22
C THR A 50 -10.44 3.04 13.38
N LEU A 51 -9.79 2.47 12.37
CA LEU A 51 -8.34 2.30 12.33
C LEU A 51 -7.74 3.25 11.28
N SER A 52 -6.60 3.83 11.57
CA SER A 52 -5.85 4.67 10.62
C SER A 52 -4.37 4.70 10.97
N ALA A 53 -3.53 4.60 9.96
CA ALA A 53 -2.07 4.79 10.12
C ALA A 53 -1.69 6.26 10.23
N THR A 54 -2.54 7.18 9.73
CA THR A 54 -2.31 8.63 9.77
C THR A 54 -3.42 9.33 10.54
N PRO A 55 -3.09 10.17 11.55
CA PRO A 55 -4.11 10.91 12.28
C PRO A 55 -4.88 11.84 11.33
N ILE A 56 -6.18 11.64 11.20
CA ILE A 56 -7.03 12.53 10.43
C ILE A 56 -7.37 13.73 11.32
N PRO A 57 -7.09 14.99 10.90
CA PRO A 57 -7.31 16.17 11.74
C PRO A 57 -8.72 16.27 12.33
N ARG A 58 -9.74 15.84 11.59
CA ARG A 58 -11.13 15.84 12.04
C ARG A 58 -11.39 14.78 13.11
N THR A 59 -10.89 13.57 12.92
CA THR A 59 -11.01 12.47 13.89
C THR A 59 -10.25 12.82 15.17
N LEU A 60 -9.08 13.44 15.04
CA LEU A 60 -8.31 13.96 16.17
C LEU A 60 -9.09 15.05 16.93
N ASN A 61 -9.71 16.00 16.23
CA ASN A 61 -10.54 17.02 16.86
C ASN A 61 -11.75 16.43 17.59
N MET A 62 -12.38 15.40 17.06
CA MET A 62 -13.49 14.70 17.71
C MET A 62 -13.04 13.94 18.96
N ALA A 63 -11.86 13.37 18.96
CA ALA A 63 -11.26 12.74 20.13
C ALA A 63 -10.90 13.79 21.20
N LEU A 64 -10.27 14.88 20.82
CA LEU A 64 -9.91 15.98 21.71
C LEU A 64 -11.15 16.67 22.34
N SER A 65 -12.30 16.65 21.66
CA SER A 65 -13.57 17.17 22.19
C SER A 65 -14.33 16.15 23.05
N GLY A 66 -13.79 14.95 23.29
CA GLY A 66 -14.43 13.92 24.11
C GLY A 66 -15.63 13.22 23.44
N ILE A 67 -15.81 13.38 22.13
CA ILE A 67 -16.89 12.74 21.36
C ILE A 67 -16.53 11.29 21.00
N ARG A 68 -15.24 10.98 20.93
CA ARG A 68 -14.71 9.63 20.65
C ARG A 68 -13.51 9.32 21.53
N ASP A 69 -13.45 8.10 22.02
CA ASP A 69 -12.24 7.59 22.65
C ASP A 69 -11.16 7.35 21.58
N MET A 70 -9.91 7.61 21.94
CA MET A 70 -8.76 7.41 21.03
C MET A 70 -7.66 6.65 21.76
N SER A 71 -7.14 5.64 21.09
CA SER A 71 -5.94 4.92 21.51
C SER A 71 -4.87 5.04 20.45
N THR A 72 -3.64 5.28 20.87
CA THR A 72 -2.47 5.38 20.00
C THR A 72 -1.55 4.19 20.25
N ILE A 73 -1.19 3.46 19.18
CA ILE A 73 -0.18 2.41 19.22
C ILE A 73 1.16 3.04 18.87
N GLU A 74 2.01 3.26 19.87
CA GLU A 74 3.29 3.97 19.72
C GLU A 74 4.47 3.02 19.46
N GLN A 75 4.35 1.77 19.90
CA GLN A 75 5.43 0.79 19.75
C GLN A 75 5.18 -0.13 18.56
N PRO A 76 6.19 -0.26 17.66
CA PRO A 76 6.10 -1.26 16.59
C PRO A 76 6.17 -2.68 17.18
N PRO A 77 5.77 -3.72 16.44
CA PRO A 77 6.02 -5.11 16.81
C PRO A 77 7.51 -5.35 17.11
N GLN A 78 7.82 -6.24 18.08
CA GLN A 78 9.16 -6.44 18.59
C GLN A 78 10.19 -6.83 17.51
N ASP A 79 9.76 -7.50 16.45
CA ASP A 79 10.63 -7.99 15.36
C ASP A 79 10.78 -6.99 14.19
N ARG A 80 10.16 -5.81 14.27
CA ARG A 80 10.23 -4.82 13.20
C ARG A 80 11.51 -4.01 13.29
N GLN A 81 12.42 -4.22 12.33
CA GLN A 81 13.61 -3.40 12.16
C GLN A 81 13.24 -2.04 11.55
N PRO A 82 13.88 -0.94 12.00
CA PRO A 82 13.67 0.37 11.39
C PRO A 82 14.19 0.40 9.95
N VAL A 83 13.44 1.06 9.06
CA VAL A 83 13.87 1.28 7.68
C VAL A 83 14.98 2.32 7.65
N GLN A 84 16.12 1.98 7.06
CA GLN A 84 17.18 2.94 6.78
C GLN A 84 16.83 3.73 5.52
N THR A 85 16.66 5.03 5.68
CA THR A 85 16.27 5.92 4.57
C THR A 85 17.46 6.81 4.18
N TYR A 86 17.73 6.87 2.87
CA TYR A 86 18.75 7.71 2.27
C TYR A 86 18.09 8.66 1.28
N VAL A 87 18.45 9.93 1.31
CA VAL A 87 18.06 10.93 0.31
C VAL A 87 19.31 11.33 -0.44
N LEU A 88 19.36 11.02 -1.73
CA LEU A 88 20.55 11.16 -2.57
C LEU A 88 20.17 11.83 -3.89
N GLU A 89 21.14 12.44 -4.55
CA GLU A 89 20.96 12.85 -5.94
C GLU A 89 20.78 11.61 -6.82
N HIS A 90 19.99 11.75 -7.90
CA HIS A 90 19.71 10.65 -8.81
C HIS A 90 20.99 10.19 -9.52
N ASP A 91 21.40 8.97 -9.26
CA ASP A 91 22.56 8.32 -9.88
C ASP A 91 22.28 6.85 -10.19
N TRP A 92 22.34 6.49 -11.46
CA TRP A 92 22.09 5.13 -11.92
C TRP A 92 23.08 4.09 -11.37
N GLY A 93 24.31 4.50 -11.08
CA GLY A 93 25.33 3.62 -10.49
C GLY A 93 24.97 3.24 -9.07
N ILE A 94 24.57 4.23 -8.26
CA ILE A 94 24.10 4.02 -6.87
C ILE A 94 22.82 3.17 -6.85
N ILE A 95 21.88 3.46 -7.75
CA ILE A 95 20.64 2.69 -7.88
C ILE A 95 20.94 1.23 -8.22
N ALA A 96 21.78 0.98 -9.23
CA ALA A 96 22.14 -0.38 -9.63
C ALA A 96 22.88 -1.14 -8.53
N GLU A 97 23.76 -0.48 -7.77
CA GLU A 97 24.45 -1.07 -6.63
C GLU A 97 23.48 -1.44 -5.51
N ALA A 98 22.56 -0.54 -5.16
CA ALA A 98 21.54 -0.80 -4.15
C ALA A 98 20.66 -2.00 -4.53
N ILE A 99 20.23 -2.10 -5.79
CA ILE A 99 19.46 -3.23 -6.29
C ILE A 99 20.28 -4.52 -6.19
N ARG A 100 21.53 -4.56 -6.70
CA ARG A 100 22.38 -5.76 -6.65
C ARG A 100 22.56 -6.25 -5.21
N ARG A 101 22.82 -5.33 -4.30
CA ARG A 101 23.00 -5.64 -2.87
C ARG A 101 21.75 -6.30 -2.27
N GLU A 102 20.55 -5.86 -2.68
CA GLU A 102 19.30 -6.50 -2.27
C GLU A 102 19.17 -7.90 -2.87
N LEU A 103 19.42 -8.05 -4.16
CA LEU A 103 19.32 -9.33 -4.85
C LEU A 103 20.33 -10.36 -4.34
N ASP A 104 21.56 -9.94 -4.00
CA ASP A 104 22.61 -10.80 -3.45
C ASP A 104 22.21 -11.44 -2.12
N ARG A 105 21.35 -10.81 -1.35
CA ARG A 105 20.79 -11.37 -0.12
C ARG A 105 19.46 -12.12 -0.30
N GLY A 106 19.03 -12.31 -1.54
CA GLY A 106 17.79 -13.02 -1.89
C GLY A 106 16.52 -12.19 -1.76
N GLY A 107 16.63 -10.86 -1.60
CA GLY A 107 15.49 -9.95 -1.53
C GLY A 107 15.02 -9.49 -2.90
N GLN A 108 13.95 -8.71 -2.89
CA GLN A 108 13.34 -8.10 -4.08
C GLN A 108 13.24 -6.58 -3.89
N VAL A 109 13.07 -5.86 -4.98
CA VAL A 109 13.07 -4.39 -4.99
C VAL A 109 11.80 -3.83 -5.59
N TYR A 110 11.18 -2.86 -4.92
CA TYR A 110 10.25 -1.93 -5.54
C TYR A 110 10.99 -0.67 -6.02
N TYR A 111 10.75 -0.32 -7.26
CA TYR A 111 11.21 0.94 -7.85
C TYR A 111 9.99 1.81 -8.17
N LEU A 112 9.71 2.81 -7.35
CA LEU A 112 8.58 3.71 -7.53
C LEU A 112 8.94 4.80 -8.53
N HIS A 113 8.20 4.81 -9.66
CA HIS A 113 8.33 5.78 -10.73
C HIS A 113 7.00 6.49 -10.96
N ASN A 114 6.97 7.82 -10.78
CA ASN A 114 5.70 8.56 -10.73
C ASN A 114 5.03 8.82 -12.08
N ARG A 115 5.64 8.45 -13.20
CA ARG A 115 5.12 8.74 -14.55
C ARG A 115 4.91 7.47 -15.36
N VAL A 116 3.66 7.19 -15.71
CA VAL A 116 3.32 6.00 -16.53
C VAL A 116 3.93 6.08 -17.92
N GLU A 117 4.06 7.30 -18.51
CA GLU A 117 4.49 7.51 -19.89
C GLU A 117 5.92 7.01 -20.17
N ASN A 118 6.78 6.98 -19.18
CA ASN A 118 8.18 6.58 -19.33
C ASN A 118 8.62 5.43 -18.41
N ILE A 119 7.67 4.75 -17.77
CA ILE A 119 7.95 3.61 -16.89
C ILE A 119 8.69 2.47 -17.60
N ASP A 120 8.33 2.18 -18.85
CA ASP A 120 8.98 1.15 -19.65
C ASP A 120 10.42 1.54 -20.05
N SER A 121 10.69 2.83 -20.24
CA SER A 121 12.03 3.34 -20.47
C SER A 121 12.94 3.14 -19.24
N THR A 122 12.41 3.44 -18.06
CA THR A 122 13.09 3.21 -16.78
C THR A 122 13.36 1.72 -16.57
N ALA A 123 12.37 0.86 -16.79
CA ALA A 123 12.53 -0.59 -16.71
C ALA A 123 13.57 -1.12 -17.69
N SER A 124 13.58 -0.63 -18.94
CA SER A 124 14.57 -0.99 -19.94
C SER A 124 15.98 -0.56 -19.54
N ARG A 125 16.11 0.63 -18.95
CA ARG A 125 17.41 1.11 -18.42
C ARG A 125 17.91 0.23 -17.28
N LEU A 126 17.04 -0.17 -16.38
CA LEU A 126 17.39 -1.08 -15.28
C LEU A 126 17.81 -2.46 -15.79
N ARG A 127 17.11 -3.04 -16.78
CA ARG A 127 17.52 -4.30 -17.43
C ARG A 127 18.93 -4.21 -18.01
N GLN A 128 19.26 -3.12 -18.69
CA GLN A 128 20.61 -2.90 -19.25
C GLN A 128 21.69 -2.82 -18.15
N LEU A 129 21.39 -2.16 -17.04
CA LEU A 129 22.34 -1.97 -15.93
C LEU A 129 22.54 -3.23 -15.10
N LEU A 130 21.49 -4.03 -14.92
CA LEU A 130 21.50 -5.21 -14.05
C LEU A 130 21.90 -6.48 -14.81
N GLY A 131 21.71 -6.52 -16.13
CA GLY A 131 22.01 -7.67 -16.97
C GLY A 131 20.88 -8.68 -17.12
N ASP A 132 21.05 -9.64 -18.02
CA ASP A 132 20.01 -10.58 -18.46
C ASP A 132 19.52 -11.56 -17.38
N GLY A 133 20.27 -11.69 -16.28
CA GLY A 133 19.90 -12.58 -15.17
C GLY A 133 18.89 -11.99 -14.20
N VAL A 134 18.50 -10.71 -14.34
CA VAL A 134 17.60 -10.03 -13.42
C VAL A 134 16.25 -9.76 -14.08
N THR A 135 15.19 -10.33 -13.51
CA THR A 135 13.82 -10.11 -14.00
C THR A 135 13.30 -8.75 -13.53
N VAL A 136 13.11 -7.83 -14.48
CA VAL A 136 12.54 -6.50 -14.24
C VAL A 136 11.20 -6.38 -14.98
N GLU A 137 10.13 -6.13 -14.24
CA GLU A 137 8.77 -5.94 -14.77
C GLU A 137 8.22 -4.57 -14.41
N THR A 138 7.14 -4.17 -15.08
CA THR A 138 6.44 -2.91 -14.81
C THR A 138 5.03 -3.15 -14.29
N ALA A 139 4.54 -2.27 -13.42
CA ALA A 139 3.15 -2.28 -12.95
C ALA A 139 2.61 -0.87 -12.75
N HIS A 140 1.45 -0.58 -13.32
CA HIS A 140 0.82 0.75 -13.22
C HIS A 140 -0.71 0.68 -13.36
N GLY A 141 -1.40 1.71 -12.88
CA GLY A 141 -2.86 1.75 -12.83
C GLY A 141 -3.60 1.80 -14.18
N LYS A 142 -2.89 1.93 -15.32
CA LYS A 142 -3.49 1.86 -16.68
C LYS A 142 -3.49 0.43 -17.26
N MET A 143 -2.84 -0.53 -16.57
CA MET A 143 -2.87 -1.94 -16.99
C MET A 143 -4.24 -2.55 -16.78
N ALA A 144 -4.58 -3.57 -17.57
CA ALA A 144 -5.78 -4.37 -17.33
C ALA A 144 -5.68 -5.10 -15.98
N GLU A 145 -6.79 -5.19 -15.24
CA GLU A 145 -6.83 -5.78 -13.90
C GLU A 145 -6.23 -7.20 -13.84
N GLY A 146 -6.52 -8.03 -14.85
CA GLY A 146 -5.96 -9.39 -14.92
C GLY A 146 -4.46 -9.45 -15.21
N GLU A 147 -3.91 -8.45 -15.90
CA GLU A 147 -2.47 -8.32 -16.15
C GLU A 147 -1.75 -7.87 -14.88
N LEU A 148 -2.27 -6.82 -14.22
CA LEU A 148 -1.75 -6.33 -12.96
C LEU A 148 -1.75 -7.44 -11.89
N SER A 149 -2.86 -8.17 -11.75
CA SER A 149 -2.97 -9.30 -10.82
C SER A 149 -1.89 -10.36 -11.08
N ARG A 150 -1.61 -10.68 -12.35
CA ARG A 150 -0.60 -11.66 -12.75
C ARG A 150 0.82 -11.20 -12.39
N VAL A 151 1.14 -9.92 -12.63
CA VAL A 151 2.44 -9.34 -12.24
C VAL A 151 2.61 -9.38 -10.73
N MET A 152 1.58 -9.02 -9.97
CA MET A 152 1.63 -9.03 -8.51
C MET A 152 1.76 -10.45 -7.93
N SER A 153 1.10 -11.47 -8.52
CA SER A 153 1.28 -12.87 -8.13
C SER A 153 2.73 -13.33 -8.35
N ARG A 154 3.29 -13.05 -9.53
CA ARG A 154 4.70 -13.38 -9.85
C ARG A 154 5.69 -12.67 -8.92
N MET A 155 5.40 -11.42 -8.54
CA MET A 155 6.20 -10.70 -7.54
C MET A 155 6.16 -11.39 -6.18
N ALA A 156 4.99 -11.82 -5.73
CA ALA A 156 4.81 -12.54 -4.48
C ALA A 156 5.46 -13.94 -4.48
N GLU A 157 5.50 -14.60 -5.63
CA GLU A 157 6.14 -15.91 -5.85
C GLU A 157 7.68 -15.83 -5.95
N GLY A 158 8.24 -14.60 -6.06
CA GLY A 158 9.69 -14.39 -6.19
C GLY A 158 10.22 -14.43 -7.62
N ASP A 159 9.36 -14.54 -8.63
CA ASP A 159 9.75 -14.62 -10.04
C ASP A 159 10.22 -13.26 -10.60
N ILE A 160 9.90 -12.17 -9.93
CA ILE A 160 10.29 -10.82 -10.31
C ILE A 160 11.27 -10.27 -9.27
N ALA A 161 12.46 -9.90 -9.72
CA ALA A 161 13.50 -9.35 -8.87
C ALA A 161 13.29 -7.87 -8.57
N VAL A 162 12.90 -7.11 -9.60
CA VAL A 162 12.65 -5.66 -9.52
C VAL A 162 11.31 -5.33 -10.16
N LEU A 163 10.41 -4.72 -9.41
CA LEU A 163 9.16 -4.20 -9.93
C LEU A 163 9.21 -2.68 -10.02
N VAL A 164 9.21 -2.16 -11.25
CA VAL A 164 9.06 -0.73 -11.51
C VAL A 164 7.58 -0.40 -11.53
N CYS A 165 7.12 0.45 -10.63
CA CYS A 165 5.69 0.68 -10.45
C CYS A 165 5.36 2.13 -10.13
N THR A 166 4.10 2.49 -10.36
CA THR A 166 3.54 3.75 -9.86
C THR A 166 2.98 3.56 -8.44
N THR A 167 2.29 4.55 -7.92
CA THR A 167 1.67 4.56 -6.58
C THR A 167 0.63 3.45 -6.31
N ILE A 168 0.50 2.47 -7.21
CA ILE A 168 -0.38 1.29 -7.00
C ILE A 168 0.00 0.44 -5.80
N ILE A 169 1.25 0.56 -5.32
CA ILE A 169 1.78 -0.19 -4.17
C ILE A 169 1.65 0.55 -2.83
N GLU A 170 0.98 1.71 -2.79
CA GLU A 170 0.98 2.58 -1.60
C GLU A 170 0.48 1.90 -0.34
N THR A 171 -0.47 0.97 -0.42
CA THR A 171 -1.00 0.30 0.78
C THR A 171 -1.66 -1.03 0.46
N GLY A 172 -1.60 -1.94 1.44
CA GLY A 172 -2.33 -3.21 1.41
C GLY A 172 -1.63 -4.34 0.66
N ILE A 173 -0.40 -4.12 0.18
CA ILE A 173 0.42 -5.16 -0.45
C ILE A 173 1.58 -5.46 0.48
N ASP A 174 1.61 -6.66 1.00
CA ASP A 174 2.68 -7.18 1.84
C ASP A 174 3.41 -8.30 1.09
N ILE A 175 4.62 -8.02 0.63
CA ILE A 175 5.51 -9.00 0.03
C ILE A 175 6.77 -9.07 0.89
N PRO A 176 6.92 -10.11 1.71
CA PRO A 176 7.96 -10.18 2.74
C PRO A 176 9.39 -10.05 2.24
N ASN A 177 9.66 -10.44 1.00
CA ASN A 177 10.99 -10.40 0.41
C ASN A 177 11.36 -9.02 -0.19
N VAL A 178 10.41 -8.08 -0.28
CA VAL A 178 10.69 -6.73 -0.75
C VAL A 178 11.17 -5.88 0.41
N ASN A 179 12.48 -5.81 0.58
CA ASN A 179 13.10 -5.06 1.67
C ASN A 179 13.78 -3.76 1.21
N THR A 180 13.81 -3.50 -0.09
CA THR A 180 14.34 -2.26 -0.65
C THR A 180 13.29 -1.56 -1.49
N LEU A 181 13.04 -0.29 -1.17
CA LEU A 181 12.18 0.62 -1.93
C LEU A 181 13.03 1.78 -2.44
N ILE A 182 13.03 1.98 -3.74
CA ILE A 182 13.66 3.14 -4.40
C ILE A 182 12.54 4.06 -4.88
N ILE A 183 12.60 5.32 -4.53
CA ILE A 183 11.61 6.33 -4.92
C ILE A 183 12.34 7.38 -5.77
N GLU A 184 11.90 7.52 -7.02
CA GLU A 184 12.43 8.52 -7.94
C GLU A 184 11.62 9.81 -7.82
N ASP A 185 12.30 10.96 -7.85
CA ASP A 185 11.70 12.29 -7.73
C ASP A 185 10.82 12.45 -6.46
N ALA A 186 11.36 12.05 -5.30
CA ALA A 186 10.69 12.11 -4.00
C ALA A 186 10.64 13.54 -3.43
#